data_9ce5cf4902a3ecddb2c380900136bde2
#
_entry.id   9ce5cf4902a3ecddb2c380900136bde2
#
_cell.length_a   1.000
_cell.length_b   1.000
_cell.length_c   1.000
_cell.angle_alpha   90.00
_cell.angle_beta   90.00
_cell.angle_gamma   90.00
#
_symmetry.space_group_name_H-M   'P 1'
#
loop_
_entity.id
_entity.type
_entity.pdbx_description
1 polymer ?
#
loop_
_entity_poly.entity_id
_entity_poly.type
_entity_poly.pdbx_seq_one_letter_code
_entity_poly.pdbx_strand_id
1 'polypeptide(L)'
;MQHLPATQDAPPVVGVIDPDPVARNGLRTLLHGVGVDVVTFDSAEGYLLAANGRHLSCLIVDLLLPGMSGLELLRRLRSAGNDVPVVLLADESDVPTAVAAMREGATDFIEKPYVDVAVLKQVHKLLHTPPAHA
;
A
#
# COMPACT_ATOMS: atom_id res chain seq x y z
N MET A 1 -18.81 26.73 11.72
CA MET A 1 -18.55 26.32 11.21
C MET A 1 -18.19 25.56 10.83
N GLN A 2 -17.94 25.20 10.93
CA GLN A 2 -17.53 24.58 10.54
C GLN A 2 -16.91 24.25 9.81
N HIS A 3 -16.58 24.11 9.95
CA HIS A 3 -15.76 23.83 9.02
C HIS A 3 -15.77 22.67 8.43
N LEU A 4 -15.91 22.48 7.35
CA LEU A 4 -15.78 21.20 6.88
C LEU A 4 -14.37 20.86 6.70
N PRO A 5 -13.96 19.66 7.09
CA PRO A 5 -12.60 19.25 6.87
C PRO A 5 -12.31 19.18 5.39
N ALA A 6 -11.32 19.91 4.94
CA ALA A 6 -10.90 19.85 3.55
C ALA A 6 -10.48 18.46 3.15
N THR A 7 -10.05 17.64 4.13
CA THR A 7 -9.63 16.27 3.88
C THR A 7 -10.74 15.38 3.31
N GLN A 8 -12.01 15.75 3.54
CA GLN A 8 -13.11 14.98 2.98
C GLN A 8 -13.19 15.12 1.46
N ASP A 9 -12.69 16.24 0.95
CA ASP A 9 -12.72 16.51 -0.48
C ASP A 9 -11.42 16.14 -1.18
N ALA A 10 -10.38 15.88 -0.43
CA ALA A 10 -9.10 15.51 -0.99
C ALA A 10 -9.14 14.08 -1.51
N PRO A 11 -8.57 13.79 -2.68
CA PRO A 11 -8.49 12.41 -3.14
C PRO A 11 -7.62 11.59 -2.21
N PRO A 12 -7.93 10.31 -2.03
CA PRO A 12 -7.05 9.43 -1.28
C PRO A 12 -5.71 9.29 -1.97
N VAL A 13 -4.68 9.04 -1.19
CA VAL A 13 -3.32 8.87 -1.71
C VAL A 13 -2.83 7.48 -1.36
N VAL A 14 -2.46 6.72 -2.37
CA VAL A 14 -1.93 5.37 -2.23
C VAL A 14 -0.43 5.40 -2.50
N GLY A 15 0.34 4.77 -1.63
CA GLY A 15 1.76 4.60 -1.87
C GLY A 15 2.02 3.26 -2.55
N VAL A 16 2.86 3.25 -3.58
CA VAL A 16 3.26 2.04 -4.28
C VAL A 16 4.76 1.88 -4.14
N ILE A 17 5.19 0.76 -3.58
CA ILE A 17 6.60 0.46 -3.39
C ILE A 17 6.92 -0.81 -4.19
N ASP A 18 7.63 -0.64 -5.29
CA ASP A 18 7.97 -1.74 -6.20
C ASP A 18 9.28 -1.37 -6.90
N PRO A 19 10.25 -2.27 -6.98
CA PRO A 19 11.52 -1.94 -7.63
C PRO A 19 11.41 -1.79 -9.14
N ASP A 20 10.36 -2.34 -9.75
CA ASP A 20 10.18 -2.31 -11.20
C ASP A 20 9.44 -1.04 -11.62
N PRO A 21 10.08 -0.15 -12.41
CA PRO A 21 9.43 1.07 -12.84
C PRO A 21 8.21 0.83 -13.74
N VAL A 22 8.18 -0.27 -14.49
CA VAL A 22 7.02 -0.59 -15.32
C VAL A 22 5.82 -0.93 -14.44
N ALA A 23 6.04 -1.73 -13.39
CA ALA A 23 4.98 -2.07 -12.45
C ALA A 23 4.49 -0.83 -11.71
N ARG A 24 5.41 0.02 -11.23
CA ARG A 24 5.02 1.26 -10.54
C ARG A 24 4.16 2.15 -11.43
N ASN A 25 4.61 2.36 -12.67
CA ASN A 25 3.89 3.24 -13.59
C ASN A 25 2.53 2.66 -13.99
N GLY A 26 2.47 1.34 -14.14
CA GLY A 26 1.20 0.67 -14.43
C GLY A 26 0.19 0.86 -13.32
N LEU A 27 0.61 0.68 -12.08
CA LEU A 27 -0.28 0.86 -10.93
C LEU A 27 -0.68 2.33 -10.78
N ARG A 28 0.26 3.25 -11.00
CA ARG A 28 -0.06 4.68 -10.97
C ARG A 28 -1.14 5.03 -11.97
N THR A 29 -0.98 4.59 -13.21
CA THR A 29 -1.94 4.88 -14.27
C THR A 29 -3.30 4.29 -13.93
N LEU A 30 -3.31 3.04 -13.48
CA LEU A 30 -4.54 2.34 -13.15
C LEU A 30 -5.33 3.07 -12.04
N LEU A 31 -4.66 3.42 -10.96
CA LEU A 31 -5.32 4.04 -9.81
C LEU A 31 -5.70 5.49 -10.09
N HIS A 32 -4.85 6.21 -10.80
CA HIS A 32 -5.16 7.58 -11.20
C HIS A 32 -6.41 7.63 -12.05
N GLY A 33 -6.61 6.60 -12.89
CA GLY A 33 -7.80 6.51 -13.74
C GLY A 33 -9.10 6.40 -12.97
N VAL A 34 -9.06 6.01 -11.69
CA VAL A 34 -10.26 5.94 -10.84
C VAL A 34 -10.26 6.98 -9.73
N GLY A 35 -9.51 8.05 -9.91
CA GLY A 35 -9.54 9.19 -9.00
C GLY A 35 -8.69 9.07 -7.75
N VAL A 36 -7.70 8.18 -7.77
CA VAL A 36 -6.81 7.96 -6.64
C VAL A 36 -5.43 8.53 -6.95
N ASP A 37 -4.92 9.40 -6.09
CA ASP A 37 -3.56 9.90 -6.23
C ASP A 37 -2.58 8.82 -5.79
N VAL A 38 -1.43 8.78 -6.45
CA VAL A 38 -0.41 7.76 -6.19
C VAL A 38 0.95 8.40 -6.02
N VAL A 39 1.66 7.99 -4.97
CA VAL A 39 3.08 8.28 -4.84
C VAL A 39 3.83 6.96 -4.94
N THR A 40 4.97 6.96 -5.61
CA THR A 40 5.70 5.74 -5.88
C THR A 40 7.11 5.80 -5.30
N PHE A 41 7.62 4.64 -4.92
CA PHE A 41 8.96 4.49 -4.38
C PHE A 41 9.56 3.20 -4.94
N ASP A 42 10.86 3.18 -5.15
CA ASP A 42 11.55 1.99 -5.65
C ASP A 42 12.07 1.09 -4.53
N SER A 43 12.00 1.55 -3.29
CA SER A 43 12.49 0.79 -2.14
C SER A 43 11.73 1.17 -0.87
N ALA A 44 11.79 0.30 0.12
CA ALA A 44 11.23 0.59 1.44
C ALA A 44 11.97 1.73 2.11
N GLU A 45 13.29 1.76 1.96
CA GLU A 45 14.10 2.83 2.51
C GLU A 45 13.71 4.19 1.94
N GLY A 46 13.49 4.25 0.62
CA GLY A 46 13.05 5.48 -0.04
C GLY A 46 11.70 5.95 0.50
N TYR A 47 10.79 5.03 0.72
CA TYR A 47 9.50 5.36 1.31
C TYR A 47 9.67 5.92 2.73
N LEU A 48 10.46 5.26 3.57
CA LEU A 48 10.63 5.69 4.96
C LEU A 48 11.26 7.08 5.05
N LEU A 49 12.19 7.40 4.14
CA LEU A 49 12.81 8.72 4.12
C LEU A 49 11.83 9.80 3.67
N ALA A 50 10.96 9.49 2.73
CA ALA A 50 10.07 10.48 2.12
C ALA A 50 8.73 10.61 2.82
N ALA A 51 8.33 9.62 3.59
CA ALA A 51 6.98 9.55 4.17
C ALA A 51 6.79 10.41 5.41
N ASN A 52 7.77 11.17 5.76
CA ASN A 52 7.84 11.94 6.99
C ASN A 52 6.58 12.77 7.19
N GLY A 53 5.69 12.31 8.05
CA GLY A 53 4.45 13.01 8.35
C GLY A 53 3.39 12.97 7.26
N ARG A 54 3.66 12.31 6.16
CA ARG A 54 2.69 12.24 5.06
C ARG A 54 1.65 11.17 5.35
N HIS A 55 0.39 11.55 5.20
CA HIS A 55 -0.70 10.63 5.40
C HIS A 55 -1.01 9.88 4.10
N LEU A 56 -0.92 8.57 4.13
CA LEU A 56 -1.29 7.71 3.01
C LEU A 56 -2.46 6.83 3.42
N SER A 57 -3.38 6.64 2.50
CA SER A 57 -4.59 5.86 2.75
C SER A 57 -4.32 4.36 2.76
N CYS A 58 -3.36 3.92 1.97
CA CYS A 58 -2.86 2.55 2.02
C CYS A 58 -1.54 2.45 1.27
N LEU A 59 -0.86 1.33 1.46
CA LEU A 59 0.38 1.01 0.76
C LEU A 59 0.20 -0.29 -0.03
N ILE A 60 0.69 -0.29 -1.25
CA ILE A 60 0.85 -1.50 -2.05
C ILE A 60 2.35 -1.75 -2.14
N VAL A 61 2.81 -2.86 -1.60
CA VAL A 61 4.23 -3.11 -1.38
C VAL A 61 4.64 -4.45 -1.96
N ASP A 62 5.62 -4.45 -2.84
CA ASP A 62 6.21 -5.70 -3.31
C ASP A 62 6.90 -6.39 -2.13
N LEU A 63 6.63 -7.68 -1.96
CA LEU A 63 7.24 -8.44 -0.88
C LEU A 63 8.76 -8.52 -1.05
N LEU A 64 9.22 -8.66 -2.29
CA LEU A 64 10.65 -8.76 -2.60
C LEU A 64 11.19 -7.41 -3.06
N LEU A 65 11.75 -6.67 -2.14
CA LEU A 65 12.38 -5.39 -2.41
C LEU A 65 13.90 -5.52 -2.22
N PRO A 66 14.70 -4.76 -2.96
CA PRO A 66 16.13 -4.69 -2.66
C PRO A 66 16.33 -4.02 -1.30
N GLY A 67 17.33 -4.48 -0.54
CA GLY A 67 17.54 -3.97 0.80
C GLY A 67 16.46 -4.49 1.76
N MET A 68 15.75 -3.59 2.41
CA MET A 68 14.67 -3.96 3.32
C MET A 68 13.53 -4.59 2.54
N SER A 69 13.08 -5.78 2.95
CA SER A 69 11.98 -6.47 2.30
C SER A 69 10.63 -5.83 2.66
N GLY A 70 9.59 -6.21 1.90
CA GLY A 70 8.24 -5.77 2.22
C GLY A 70 7.78 -6.23 3.60
N LEU A 71 8.16 -7.43 4.01
CA LEU A 71 7.83 -7.94 5.33
C LEU A 71 8.54 -7.16 6.43
N GLU A 72 9.81 -6.84 6.24
CA GLU A 72 10.54 -6.04 7.20
C GLU A 72 9.96 -4.64 7.33
N LEU A 73 9.55 -4.05 6.22
CA LEU A 73 8.88 -2.75 6.25
C LEU A 73 7.59 -2.82 7.06
N LEU A 74 6.78 -3.85 6.81
CA LEU A 74 5.54 -4.06 7.56
C LEU A 74 5.82 -4.13 9.06
N ARG A 75 6.79 -4.94 9.45
CA ARG A 75 7.16 -5.08 10.86
C ARG A 75 7.57 -3.75 11.47
N ARG A 76 8.36 -2.99 10.73
CA ARG A 76 8.82 -1.68 11.20
C ARG A 76 7.65 -0.71 11.39
N LEU A 77 6.72 -0.69 10.44
CA LEU A 77 5.55 0.18 10.55
C LEU A 77 4.70 -0.19 11.75
N ARG A 78 4.43 -1.48 11.94
CA ARG A 78 3.60 -1.92 13.06
C ARG A 78 4.28 -1.69 14.41
N SER A 79 5.58 -1.89 14.47
CA SER A 79 6.35 -1.60 15.70
C SER A 79 6.33 -0.13 16.07
N ALA A 80 6.23 0.74 15.08
CA ALA A 80 6.16 2.18 15.31
C ALA A 80 4.74 2.68 15.61
N GLY A 81 3.78 1.77 15.70
CA GLY A 81 2.39 2.15 15.92
C GLY A 81 1.68 2.68 14.70
N ASN A 82 2.28 2.53 13.52
CA ASN A 82 1.67 2.95 12.27
C ASN A 82 0.84 1.78 11.73
N ASP A 83 -0.46 1.97 11.64
CA ASP A 83 -1.40 0.93 11.22
C ASP A 83 -1.94 1.18 9.81
N VAL A 84 -1.20 1.92 8.99
CA VAL A 84 -1.59 2.12 7.60
C VAL A 84 -1.89 0.77 6.93
N PRO A 85 -3.00 0.66 6.19
CA PRO A 85 -3.28 -0.61 5.49
C PRO A 85 -2.18 -0.94 4.50
N VAL A 86 -1.72 -2.19 4.53
CA VAL A 86 -0.65 -2.68 3.66
C VAL A 86 -1.15 -3.89 2.88
N VAL A 87 -1.09 -3.80 1.55
CA VAL A 87 -1.35 -4.90 0.65
C VAL A 87 -0.03 -5.32 0.04
N LEU A 88 0.34 -6.58 0.23
CA LEU A 88 1.60 -7.10 -0.29
C LEU A 88 1.39 -7.69 -1.69
N LEU A 89 2.36 -7.48 -2.56
CA LEU A 89 2.39 -8.15 -3.86
C LEU A 89 3.41 -9.27 -3.77
N ALA A 90 3.02 -10.50 -4.11
CA ALA A 90 3.86 -11.67 -3.92
C ALA A 90 3.81 -12.60 -5.12
N ASP A 91 4.97 -13.11 -5.53
CA ASP A 91 5.03 -14.19 -6.50
C ASP A 91 4.49 -15.47 -5.88
N GLU A 92 4.16 -16.43 -6.73
CA GLU A 92 3.62 -17.72 -6.28
C GLU A 92 4.50 -18.37 -5.21
N SER A 93 5.80 -18.33 -5.41
CA SER A 93 6.75 -18.96 -4.46
C SER A 93 6.79 -18.24 -3.12
N ASP A 94 6.31 -17.01 -3.04
CA ASP A 94 6.36 -16.19 -1.83
C ASP A 94 5.01 -16.10 -1.11
N VAL A 95 4.00 -16.78 -1.63
CA VAL A 95 2.68 -16.78 -1.00
C VAL A 95 2.72 -17.25 0.46
N PRO A 96 3.48 -18.30 0.82
CA PRO A 96 3.56 -18.69 2.24
C PRO A 96 4.06 -17.55 3.14
N THR A 97 5.04 -16.77 2.67
CA THR A 97 5.53 -15.62 3.42
C THR A 97 4.47 -14.54 3.52
N ALA A 98 3.73 -14.29 2.44
CA ALA A 98 2.64 -13.32 2.45
C ALA A 98 1.53 -13.72 3.43
N VAL A 99 1.19 -15.01 3.46
CA VAL A 99 0.20 -15.51 4.41
C VAL A 99 0.68 -15.32 5.85
N ALA A 100 1.96 -15.60 6.11
CA ALA A 100 2.52 -15.36 7.44
C ALA A 100 2.47 -13.88 7.80
N ALA A 101 2.68 -13.00 6.83
CA ALA A 101 2.63 -11.56 7.05
C ALA A 101 1.25 -11.08 7.49
N MET A 102 0.19 -11.79 7.11
CA MET A 102 -1.15 -11.45 7.57
C MET A 102 -1.24 -11.47 9.10
N ARG A 103 -0.53 -12.41 9.74
CA ARG A 103 -0.49 -12.49 11.20
C ARG A 103 0.31 -11.36 11.82
N GLU A 104 1.15 -10.71 11.04
CA GLU A 104 1.98 -9.60 11.52
C GLU A 104 1.38 -8.24 11.17
N GLY A 105 0.16 -8.24 10.63
CA GLY A 105 -0.58 -7.01 10.44
C GLY A 105 -0.73 -6.55 9.01
N ALA A 106 -0.36 -7.36 8.01
CA ALA A 106 -0.71 -7.05 6.63
C ALA A 106 -2.22 -7.09 6.47
N THR A 107 -2.75 -6.19 5.67
CA THR A 107 -4.19 -6.13 5.45
C THR A 107 -4.62 -7.23 4.47
N ASP A 108 -3.83 -7.43 3.43
CA ASP A 108 -4.10 -8.46 2.44
C ASP A 108 -2.86 -8.67 1.57
N PHE A 109 -2.94 -9.60 0.63
CA PHE A 109 -1.90 -9.73 -0.38
C PHE A 109 -2.55 -10.07 -1.73
N ILE A 110 -1.82 -9.78 -2.80
CA ILE A 110 -2.23 -10.07 -4.17
C ILE A 110 -1.11 -10.87 -4.82
N GLU A 111 -1.43 -12.00 -5.40
CA GLU A 111 -0.46 -12.85 -6.07
C GLU A 111 -0.18 -12.33 -7.47
N LYS A 112 1.09 -12.31 -7.85
CA LYS A 112 1.50 -11.95 -9.21
C LYS A 112 1.52 -13.18 -10.12
N PRO A 113 1.19 -13.05 -11.39
CA PRO A 113 0.72 -11.84 -12.04
C PRO A 113 -0.73 -11.54 -11.66
N TYR A 114 -1.04 -10.28 -11.49
CA TYR A 114 -2.41 -9.89 -11.13
C TYR A 114 -3.09 -9.22 -12.32
N VAL A 115 -4.42 -9.26 -12.30
CA VAL A 115 -5.22 -8.48 -13.25
C VAL A 115 -5.63 -7.17 -12.58
N ASP A 116 -5.89 -6.15 -13.39
CA ASP A 116 -6.19 -4.81 -12.90
C ASP A 116 -7.37 -4.80 -11.93
N VAL A 117 -8.39 -5.59 -12.22
CA VAL A 117 -9.58 -5.65 -11.38
C VAL A 117 -9.27 -6.12 -9.96
N ALA A 118 -8.28 -7.01 -9.79
CA ALA A 118 -7.91 -7.48 -8.46
C ALA A 118 -7.35 -6.35 -7.61
N VAL A 119 -6.52 -5.50 -8.21
CA VAL A 119 -5.95 -4.35 -7.51
C VAL A 119 -7.03 -3.33 -7.20
N LEU A 120 -7.87 -3.02 -8.18
CA LEU A 120 -8.95 -2.04 -8.00
C LEU A 120 -9.91 -2.45 -6.92
N LYS A 121 -10.26 -3.73 -6.83
CA LYS A 121 -11.16 -4.22 -5.79
C LYS A 121 -10.55 -4.07 -4.41
N GLN A 122 -9.27 -4.40 -4.26
CA GLN A 122 -8.61 -4.26 -2.97
C GLN A 122 -8.52 -2.81 -2.53
N VAL A 123 -8.11 -1.93 -3.43
CA VAL A 123 -7.98 -0.52 -3.10
C VAL A 123 -9.34 0.07 -2.77
N HIS A 124 -10.35 -0.24 -3.58
CA HIS A 124 -11.71 0.22 -3.31
C HIS A 124 -12.17 -0.20 -1.92
N LYS A 125 -11.98 -1.47 -1.58
CA LYS A 125 -12.36 -2.01 -0.29
C LYS A 125 -11.68 -1.27 0.86
N LEU A 126 -10.37 -1.03 0.74
CA LEU A 126 -9.62 -0.36 1.80
C LEU A 126 -10.01 1.10 1.96
N LEU A 127 -10.27 1.78 0.85
CA LEU A 127 -10.62 3.21 0.91
C LEU A 127 -12.04 3.45 1.41
N HIS A 128 -12.88 2.44 1.37
CA HIS A 128 -14.29 2.57 1.76
C HIS A 128 -14.66 1.74 2.99
N THR A 129 -13.66 1.17 3.66
CA THR A 129 -13.89 0.41 4.89
C THR A 129 -13.69 1.34 6.08
N PRO A 130 -14.65 1.42 7.01
CA PRO A 130 -14.45 2.24 8.21
C PRO A 130 -13.30 1.71 9.05
N PRO A 131 -12.65 2.56 9.83
CA PRO A 131 -11.63 2.10 10.77
C PRO A 131 -12.19 1.07 11.73
N ALA A 132 -11.38 0.08 12.07
CA ALA A 132 -11.84 -1.04 12.89
C ALA A 132 -12.31 -0.63 14.27
N HIS A 133 -11.79 0.46 14.77
CA HIS A 133 -12.09 0.93 16.15
C HIS A 133 -12.96 2.18 16.16
N ALA A 134 -13.54 2.52 15.02
CA ALA A 134 -14.37 3.73 14.92
C ALA A 134 -15.73 3.52 15.55
#